data_40ca33ee7d9db79e53fdd0eedf926a2f
#
_entry.id   40ca33ee7d9db79e53fdd0eedf926a2f
#
_cell.length_a   1.000
_cell.length_b   1.000
_cell.length_c   1.000
_cell.angle_alpha   90.00
_cell.angle_beta   90.00
_cell.angle_gamma   90.00
#
_symmetry.space_group_name_H-M   'P 1'
#
loop_
_entity.id
_entity.type
_entity.pdbx_description
1 polymer ?
#
loop_
_entity_poly.entity_id
_entity_poly.type
_entity_poly.pdbx_seq_one_letter_code
_entity_poly.pdbx_strand_id
1 'polypeptide(L)'
;KSAALGNVVISLCFMLGCIPPMFWLNSAGRRPLLIGSFIMMTLALAVLGLIPDMGAWLVVLAFAVYAFFSGGPGNLQWLYPNELFPTDIRASAVGVIMSLSRIGTIVSTWALPVFITKYGISNVMLMGAGISLIGLLVSIAFAPETRGLTLAQTSQMTIRSKPVTRAGY
;
A
#
# COMPACT_ATOMS: atom_id res chain seq x y z
N LYS A 1 27.79 8.48 -9.83
CA LYS A 1 27.35 7.44 -10.80
C LYS A 1 26.67 6.26 -10.11
N SER A 2 27.16 5.80 -8.94
CA SER A 2 26.59 4.67 -8.19
C SER A 2 25.15 4.95 -7.67
N ALA A 3 24.87 6.16 -7.19
CA ALA A 3 23.55 6.53 -6.72
C ALA A 3 22.48 6.56 -7.84
N ALA A 4 22.88 7.01 -9.04
CA ALA A 4 21.99 6.99 -10.19
C ALA A 4 21.65 5.55 -10.64
N LEU A 5 22.64 4.65 -10.63
CA LEU A 5 22.41 3.24 -10.92
C LEU A 5 21.50 2.58 -9.88
N GLY A 6 21.69 2.88 -8.59
CA GLY A 6 20.80 2.40 -7.53
C GLY A 6 19.35 2.83 -7.76
N ASN A 7 19.12 4.09 -8.10
CA ASN A 7 17.78 4.61 -8.38
C ASN A 7 17.13 3.93 -9.60
N VAL A 8 17.90 3.68 -10.66
CA VAL A 8 17.42 2.95 -11.85
C VAL A 8 17.01 1.53 -11.48
N VAL A 9 17.82 0.81 -10.69
CA VAL A 9 17.51 -0.55 -10.24
C VAL A 9 16.23 -0.58 -9.42
N ILE A 10 16.07 0.35 -8.46
CA ILE A 10 14.87 0.44 -7.63
C ILE A 10 13.62 0.72 -8.49
N SER A 11 13.73 1.65 -9.45
CA SER A 11 12.62 1.99 -10.36
C SER A 11 12.23 0.82 -11.26
N LEU A 12 13.21 0.06 -11.77
CA LEU A 12 12.95 -1.15 -12.55
C LEU A 12 12.30 -2.24 -11.69
N CYS A 13 12.77 -2.44 -10.46
CA CYS A 13 12.16 -3.39 -9.53
C CYS A 13 10.71 -3.01 -9.20
N PHE A 14 10.42 -1.72 -9.01
CA PHE A 14 9.05 -1.23 -8.81
C PHE A 14 8.17 -1.53 -10.03
N MET A 15 8.65 -1.23 -11.24
CA MET A 15 7.94 -1.51 -12.47
C MET A 15 7.67 -3.01 -12.66
N LEU A 16 8.68 -3.85 -12.41
CA LEU A 16 8.53 -5.31 -12.45
C LEU A 16 7.58 -5.81 -11.36
N GLY A 17 7.58 -5.18 -10.19
CA GLY A 17 6.68 -5.51 -9.08
C GLY A 17 5.20 -5.19 -9.35
N CYS A 18 4.90 -4.35 -10.33
CA CYS A 18 3.53 -4.08 -10.75
C CYS A 18 2.93 -5.21 -11.63
N ILE A 19 3.78 -6.05 -12.24
CA ILE A 19 3.35 -7.10 -13.17
C ILE A 19 2.71 -8.31 -12.45
N PRO A 20 3.34 -8.94 -11.43
CA PRO A 20 2.78 -10.11 -10.76
C PRO A 20 1.38 -9.91 -10.17
N PRO A 21 1.06 -8.76 -9.53
CA PRO A 21 -0.28 -8.52 -9.02
C PRO A 21 -1.36 -8.60 -10.08
N MET A 22 -1.09 -8.20 -11.32
CA MET A 22 -2.07 -8.26 -12.41
C MET A 22 -2.50 -9.70 -12.72
N PHE A 23 -1.55 -10.65 -12.65
CA PHE A 23 -1.83 -12.08 -12.90
C PHE A 23 -2.38 -12.78 -11.66
N TRP A 24 -1.88 -12.44 -10.48
CA TRP A 24 -2.27 -13.09 -9.23
C TRP A 24 -3.56 -12.54 -8.63
N LEU A 25 -4.01 -11.37 -9.05
CA LEU A 25 -5.23 -10.74 -8.55
C LEU A 25 -6.46 -11.64 -8.72
N ASN A 26 -6.53 -12.37 -9.84
CA ASN A 26 -7.63 -13.28 -10.14
C ASN A 26 -7.47 -14.66 -9.49
N SER A 27 -6.24 -15.13 -9.24
CA SER A 27 -5.97 -16.46 -8.70
C SER A 27 -5.83 -16.47 -7.17
N ALA A 28 -5.08 -15.54 -6.60
CA ALA A 28 -4.83 -15.49 -5.16
C ALA A 28 -5.86 -14.68 -4.37
N GLY A 29 -6.53 -13.72 -5.01
CA GLY A 29 -7.44 -12.77 -4.35
C GLY A 29 -6.75 -11.47 -3.92
N ARG A 30 -7.57 -10.45 -3.62
CA ARG A 30 -7.07 -9.11 -3.29
C ARG A 30 -6.47 -9.04 -1.89
N ARG A 31 -7.13 -9.69 -0.92
CA ARG A 31 -6.73 -9.67 0.49
C ARG A 31 -5.37 -10.32 0.76
N PRO A 32 -5.09 -11.57 0.35
CA PRO A 32 -3.80 -12.20 0.60
C PRO A 32 -2.64 -11.51 -0.13
N LEU A 33 -2.90 -10.92 -1.30
CA LEU A 33 -1.91 -10.12 -2.02
C LEU A 33 -1.50 -8.87 -1.23
N LEU A 34 -2.48 -8.13 -0.67
CA LEU A 34 -2.22 -6.98 0.20
C LEU A 34 -1.40 -7.37 1.43
N ILE A 35 -1.86 -8.39 2.15
CA ILE A 35 -1.22 -8.86 3.39
C ILE A 35 0.22 -9.29 3.11
N GLY A 36 0.44 -10.10 2.09
CA GLY A 36 1.78 -10.56 1.70
C GLY A 36 2.71 -9.42 1.32
N SER A 37 2.21 -8.45 0.54
CA SER A 37 2.99 -7.28 0.16
C SER A 37 3.37 -6.41 1.36
N PHE A 38 2.44 -6.14 2.28
CA PHE A 38 2.73 -5.37 3.49
C PHE A 38 3.72 -6.07 4.42
N ILE A 39 3.65 -7.39 4.56
CA ILE A 39 4.62 -8.17 5.34
C ILE A 39 6.03 -7.97 4.76
N MET A 40 6.20 -8.17 3.46
CA MET A 40 7.51 -8.05 2.82
C MET A 40 8.04 -6.62 2.86
N MET A 41 7.17 -5.61 2.68
CA MET A 41 7.55 -4.19 2.81
C MET A 41 8.00 -3.87 4.23
N THR A 42 7.27 -4.33 5.24
CA THR A 42 7.61 -4.12 6.66
C THR A 42 8.93 -4.77 7.00
N LEU A 43 9.16 -6.01 6.55
CA LEU A 43 10.44 -6.71 6.75
C LEU A 43 11.60 -5.98 6.07
N ALA A 44 11.45 -5.55 4.83
CA ALA A 44 12.49 -4.83 4.11
C ALA A 44 12.88 -3.52 4.82
N LEU A 45 11.90 -2.73 5.29
CA LEU A 45 12.15 -1.50 6.02
C LEU A 45 12.72 -1.75 7.42
N ALA A 46 12.25 -2.80 8.11
CA ALA A 46 12.79 -3.18 9.41
C ALA A 46 14.26 -3.60 9.32
N VAL A 47 14.63 -4.38 8.32
CA VAL A 47 16.03 -4.76 8.07
C VAL A 47 16.89 -3.53 7.82
N LEU A 48 16.41 -2.58 6.99
CA LEU A 48 17.13 -1.32 6.73
C LEU A 48 17.30 -0.44 7.99
N GLY A 49 16.31 -0.48 8.89
CA GLY A 49 16.36 0.31 10.12
C GLY A 49 17.18 -0.31 11.24
N LEU A 50 17.20 -1.65 11.35
CA LEU A 50 17.89 -2.37 12.43
C LEU A 50 19.39 -2.56 12.20
N ILE A 51 19.84 -2.57 10.95
CA ILE A 51 21.24 -2.79 10.58
C ILE A 51 21.75 -1.56 9.82
N PRO A 52 22.22 -0.51 10.54
CA PRO A 52 22.64 0.74 9.89
C PRO A 52 23.94 0.61 9.09
N ASP A 53 24.80 -0.34 9.42
CA ASP A 53 26.12 -0.53 8.81
C ASP A 53 26.12 -1.53 7.64
N MET A 54 25.01 -1.64 6.93
CA MET A 54 24.91 -2.51 5.76
C MET A 54 25.77 -1.96 4.61
N GLY A 55 26.44 -2.87 3.91
CA GLY A 55 27.10 -2.53 2.66
C GLY A 55 26.12 -1.94 1.64
N ALA A 56 26.60 -1.00 0.79
CA ALA A 56 25.76 -0.29 -0.16
C ALA A 56 24.89 -1.19 -1.05
N TRP A 57 25.35 -2.38 -1.41
CA TRP A 57 24.61 -3.37 -2.19
C TRP A 57 23.43 -3.98 -1.45
N LEU A 58 23.59 -4.24 -0.14
CA LEU A 58 22.49 -4.76 0.69
C LEU A 58 21.39 -3.73 0.88
N VAL A 59 21.77 -2.45 1.01
CA VAL A 59 20.82 -1.34 1.08
C VAL A 59 20.00 -1.25 -0.23
N VAL A 60 20.68 -1.30 -1.38
CA VAL A 60 20.00 -1.28 -2.69
C VAL A 60 19.08 -2.49 -2.86
N LEU A 61 19.53 -3.68 -2.44
CA LEU A 61 18.73 -4.90 -2.51
C LEU A 61 17.48 -4.81 -1.63
N ALA A 62 17.59 -4.33 -0.40
CA ALA A 62 16.45 -4.17 0.51
C ALA A 62 15.44 -3.14 -0.04
N PHE A 63 15.92 -2.02 -0.61
CA PHE A 63 15.06 -1.07 -1.30
C PHE A 63 14.43 -1.65 -2.57
N ALA A 64 15.14 -2.50 -3.32
CA ALA A 64 14.61 -3.18 -4.49
C ALA A 64 13.49 -4.15 -4.10
N VAL A 65 13.66 -4.91 -3.03
CA VAL A 65 12.61 -5.79 -2.46
C VAL A 65 11.40 -4.96 -2.02
N TYR A 66 11.62 -3.88 -1.29
CA TYR A 66 10.56 -2.96 -0.89
C TYR A 66 9.80 -2.41 -2.12
N ALA A 67 10.53 -1.92 -3.12
CA ALA A 67 9.95 -1.38 -4.35
C ALA A 67 9.14 -2.43 -5.12
N PHE A 68 9.64 -3.65 -5.23
CA PHE A 68 8.96 -4.75 -5.90
C PHE A 68 7.62 -5.07 -5.21
N PHE A 69 7.61 -5.25 -3.90
CA PHE A 69 6.39 -5.57 -3.17
C PHE A 69 5.43 -4.39 -3.01
N SER A 70 5.90 -3.15 -3.11
CA SER A 70 5.04 -1.95 -3.09
C SER A 70 4.16 -1.81 -4.35
N GLY A 71 4.50 -2.48 -5.44
CA GLY A 71 3.69 -2.57 -6.66
C GLY A 71 2.30 -3.19 -6.43
N GLY A 72 2.20 -4.16 -5.51
CA GLY A 72 0.92 -4.78 -5.14
C GLY A 72 -0.10 -3.78 -4.56
N PRO A 73 0.18 -3.19 -3.39
CA PRO A 73 -0.66 -2.14 -2.81
C PRO A 73 -0.85 -0.93 -3.73
N GLY A 74 0.19 -0.56 -4.50
CA GLY A 74 0.13 0.52 -5.48
C GLY A 74 -0.96 0.32 -6.54
N ASN A 75 -1.10 -0.87 -7.08
CA ASN A 75 -2.17 -1.20 -8.03
C ASN A 75 -3.53 -1.28 -7.34
N LEU A 76 -3.59 -1.90 -6.16
CA LEU A 76 -4.84 -2.12 -5.44
C LEU A 76 -5.47 -0.82 -4.92
N GLN A 77 -4.68 0.21 -4.60
CA GLN A 77 -5.20 1.52 -4.18
C GLN A 77 -6.11 2.18 -5.23
N TRP A 78 -5.92 1.86 -6.52
CA TRP A 78 -6.77 2.34 -7.60
C TRP A 78 -7.95 1.41 -7.87
N LEU A 79 -7.73 0.11 -7.80
CA LEU A 79 -8.73 -0.90 -8.14
C LEU A 79 -9.77 -1.07 -7.04
N TYR A 80 -9.32 -1.17 -5.79
CA TYR A 80 -10.14 -1.52 -4.63
C TYR A 80 -11.30 -0.53 -4.36
N PRO A 81 -11.07 0.80 -4.35
CA PRO A 81 -12.17 1.74 -4.18
C PRO A 81 -13.18 1.69 -5.34
N ASN A 82 -12.72 1.42 -6.56
CA ASN A 82 -13.61 1.29 -7.72
C ASN A 82 -14.49 0.05 -7.68
N GLU A 83 -14.07 -1.01 -6.99
CA GLU A 83 -14.86 -2.23 -6.78
C GLU A 83 -15.84 -2.11 -5.62
N LEU A 84 -15.52 -1.33 -4.57
CA LEU A 84 -16.35 -1.22 -3.36
C LEU A 84 -17.56 -0.30 -3.52
N PHE A 85 -17.44 0.77 -4.28
CA PHE A 85 -18.48 1.79 -4.36
C PHE A 85 -19.43 1.59 -5.54
N PRO A 86 -20.77 1.73 -5.34
CA PRO A 86 -21.73 1.71 -6.42
C PRO A 86 -21.49 2.86 -7.40
N THR A 87 -21.95 2.69 -8.65
CA THR A 87 -21.67 3.60 -9.75
C THR A 87 -22.05 5.06 -9.47
N ASP A 88 -23.15 5.27 -8.75
CA ASP A 88 -23.74 6.59 -8.49
C ASP A 88 -22.84 7.52 -7.66
N ILE A 89 -22.10 6.95 -6.70
CA ILE A 89 -21.26 7.70 -5.77
C ILE A 89 -19.76 7.43 -5.95
N ARG A 90 -19.40 6.50 -6.84
CA ARG A 90 -18.03 6.03 -7.04
C ARG A 90 -17.04 7.15 -7.29
N ALA A 91 -17.37 8.05 -8.24
CA ALA A 91 -16.47 9.14 -8.62
C ALA A 91 -16.19 10.08 -7.44
N SER A 92 -17.23 10.45 -6.69
CA SER A 92 -17.10 11.31 -5.51
C SER A 92 -16.33 10.63 -4.37
N ALA A 93 -16.63 9.37 -4.09
CA ALA A 93 -15.95 8.60 -3.03
C ALA A 93 -14.46 8.40 -3.35
N VAL A 94 -14.13 7.99 -4.57
CA VAL A 94 -12.74 7.82 -5.02
C VAL A 94 -12.02 9.17 -4.99
N GLY A 95 -12.65 10.25 -5.43
CA GLY A 95 -12.09 11.60 -5.41
C GLY A 95 -11.72 12.04 -3.98
N VAL A 96 -12.60 11.84 -3.01
CA VAL A 96 -12.34 12.18 -1.60
C VAL A 96 -11.18 11.34 -1.04
N ILE A 97 -11.16 10.03 -1.27
CA ILE A 97 -10.09 9.13 -0.80
C ILE A 97 -8.75 9.57 -1.38
N MET A 98 -8.70 9.86 -2.68
CA MET A 98 -7.48 10.30 -3.35
C MET A 98 -7.01 11.67 -2.85
N SER A 99 -7.92 12.61 -2.61
CA SER A 99 -7.59 13.92 -2.05
C SER A 99 -6.98 13.80 -0.65
N LEU A 100 -7.56 12.99 0.23
CA LEU A 100 -7.00 12.70 1.56
C LEU A 100 -5.62 12.06 1.47
N SER A 101 -5.41 11.12 0.55
CA SER A 101 -4.11 10.51 0.30
C SER A 101 -3.06 11.54 -0.13
N ARG A 102 -3.44 12.54 -0.94
CA ARG A 102 -2.52 13.63 -1.37
C ARG A 102 -2.08 14.52 -0.21
N ILE A 103 -2.97 14.81 0.73
CA ILE A 103 -2.61 15.55 1.95
C ILE A 103 -1.52 14.79 2.73
N GLY A 104 -1.70 13.48 2.92
CA GLY A 104 -0.69 12.63 3.55
C GLY A 104 0.65 12.63 2.80
N THR A 105 0.62 12.59 1.47
CA THR A 105 1.82 12.66 0.64
C THR A 105 2.56 13.98 0.80
N ILE A 106 1.86 15.11 0.79
CA ILE A 106 2.45 16.46 0.97
C ILE A 106 3.14 16.54 2.33
N VAL A 107 2.43 16.16 3.40
CA VAL A 107 2.97 16.18 4.77
C VAL A 107 4.21 15.29 4.88
N SER A 108 4.15 14.07 4.34
CA SER A 108 5.27 13.12 4.37
C SER A 108 6.48 13.63 3.61
N THR A 109 6.29 14.18 2.42
CA THR A 109 7.38 14.70 1.58
C THR A 109 8.10 15.87 2.25
N TRP A 110 7.36 16.72 2.97
CA TRP A 110 7.94 17.85 3.69
C TRP A 110 8.60 17.44 5.00
N ALA A 111 7.98 16.52 5.72
CA ALA A 111 8.46 16.04 7.00
C ALA A 111 9.70 15.13 6.87
N LEU A 112 9.80 14.31 5.83
CA LEU A 112 10.83 13.30 5.64
C LEU A 112 12.26 13.86 5.75
N PRO A 113 12.66 14.94 5.05
CA PRO A 113 14.01 15.51 5.18
C PRO A 113 14.32 15.99 6.59
N VAL A 114 13.34 16.60 7.27
CA VAL A 114 13.48 17.07 8.65
C VAL A 114 13.70 15.90 9.62
N PHE A 115 12.95 14.82 9.44
CA PHE A 115 13.13 13.61 10.26
C PHE A 115 14.48 12.93 10.01
N ILE A 116 14.94 12.85 8.77
CA ILE A 116 16.25 12.27 8.43
C ILE A 116 17.38 13.06 9.10
N THR A 117 17.34 14.39 9.03
CA THR A 117 18.38 15.24 9.64
C THR A 117 18.36 15.19 11.17
N LYS A 118 17.19 15.05 11.80
CA LYS A 118 17.05 15.06 13.25
C LYS A 118 17.25 13.70 13.92
N TYR A 119 16.75 12.65 13.32
CA TYR A 119 16.72 11.30 13.92
C TYR A 119 17.62 10.28 13.21
N GLY A 120 18.18 10.63 12.06
CA GLY A 120 18.98 9.73 11.25
C GLY A 120 18.13 8.79 10.37
N ILE A 121 18.76 8.23 9.37
CA ILE A 121 18.09 7.42 8.35
C ILE A 121 17.51 6.11 8.91
N SER A 122 18.22 5.45 9.85
CA SER A 122 17.77 4.19 10.46
C SER A 122 16.45 4.33 11.21
N ASN A 123 16.32 5.39 12.03
CA ASN A 123 15.10 5.65 12.77
C ASN A 123 13.92 5.99 11.83
N VAL A 124 14.18 6.69 10.75
CA VAL A 124 13.16 6.99 9.73
C VAL A 124 12.71 5.72 9.02
N MET A 125 13.61 4.78 8.72
CA MET A 125 13.25 3.47 8.16
C MET A 125 12.42 2.64 9.13
N LEU A 126 12.74 2.66 10.43
CA LEU A 126 11.92 2.01 11.46
C LEU A 126 10.53 2.64 11.60
N MET A 127 10.43 3.96 11.51
CA MET A 127 9.13 4.64 11.47
C MET A 127 8.31 4.19 10.24
N GLY A 128 8.95 4.09 9.08
CA GLY A 128 8.34 3.57 7.86
C GLY A 128 7.87 2.12 8.02
N ALA A 129 8.67 1.27 8.67
CA ALA A 129 8.29 -0.10 9.02
C ALA A 129 7.07 -0.14 9.95
N GLY A 130 7.02 0.75 10.95
CA GLY A 130 5.88 0.89 11.86
C GLY A 130 4.59 1.29 11.13
N ILE A 131 4.67 2.26 10.22
CA ILE A 131 3.52 2.68 9.39
C ILE A 131 3.05 1.53 8.49
N SER A 132 3.98 0.80 7.87
CA SER A 132 3.66 -0.37 7.03
C SER A 132 3.01 -1.49 7.87
N LEU A 133 3.44 -1.68 9.11
CA LEU A 133 2.85 -2.64 10.04
C LEU A 133 1.43 -2.24 10.44
N ILE A 134 1.16 -0.97 10.66
CA ILE A 134 -0.20 -0.46 10.89
C ILE A 134 -1.06 -0.73 9.64
N GLY A 135 -0.53 -0.46 8.44
CA GLY A 135 -1.20 -0.79 7.18
C GLY A 135 -1.51 -2.28 7.05
N LEU A 136 -0.61 -3.15 7.48
CA LEU A 136 -0.81 -4.60 7.54
C LEU A 136 -1.96 -4.97 8.49
N LEU A 137 -1.96 -4.44 9.71
CA LEU A 137 -3.00 -4.71 10.71
C LEU A 137 -4.38 -4.24 10.23
N VAL A 138 -4.45 -3.05 9.65
CA VAL A 138 -5.69 -2.52 9.06
C VAL A 138 -6.15 -3.39 7.90
N SER A 139 -5.24 -3.84 7.05
CA SER A 139 -5.57 -4.74 5.93
C SER A 139 -6.10 -6.09 6.41
N ILE A 140 -5.53 -6.65 7.47
CA ILE A 140 -6.03 -7.92 8.06
C ILE A 140 -7.42 -7.73 8.66
N ALA A 141 -7.67 -6.60 9.35
CA ALA A 141 -8.91 -6.34 10.06
C ALA A 141 -10.07 -5.93 9.13
N PHE A 142 -9.78 -5.09 8.14
CA PHE A 142 -10.82 -4.39 7.37
C PHE A 142 -10.86 -4.72 5.87
N ALA A 143 -9.86 -5.43 5.30
CA ALA A 143 -9.89 -5.73 3.88
C ALA A 143 -10.89 -6.86 3.57
N PRO A 144 -12.07 -6.59 2.97
CA PRO A 144 -12.99 -7.63 2.53
C PRO A 144 -12.41 -8.35 1.30
N GLU A 145 -12.64 -9.65 1.21
CA GLU A 145 -12.28 -10.42 0.02
C GLU A 145 -13.34 -10.19 -1.08
N THR A 146 -12.92 -9.64 -2.20
CA THR A 146 -13.82 -9.36 -3.35
C THR A 146 -13.65 -10.37 -4.48
N ARG A 147 -12.90 -11.45 -4.26
CA ARG A 147 -12.64 -12.48 -5.28
C ARG A 147 -13.93 -13.14 -5.77
N GLY A 148 -14.13 -13.13 -7.08
CA GLY A 148 -15.25 -13.82 -7.71
C GLY A 148 -16.63 -13.17 -7.52
N LEU A 149 -16.71 -12.01 -6.86
CA LEU A 149 -17.95 -11.26 -6.70
C LEU A 149 -18.15 -10.31 -7.89
N THR A 150 -19.38 -10.21 -8.38
CA THR A 150 -19.75 -9.18 -9.35
C THR A 150 -19.84 -7.81 -8.65
N LEU A 151 -19.63 -6.73 -9.41
CA LEU A 151 -19.72 -5.35 -8.88
C LEU A 151 -21.05 -5.09 -8.15
N ALA A 152 -22.15 -5.67 -8.64
CA ALA A 152 -23.47 -5.58 -8.01
C ALA A 152 -23.53 -6.29 -6.65
N GLN A 153 -22.88 -7.44 -6.52
CA GLN A 153 -22.84 -8.20 -5.26
C GLN A 153 -21.96 -7.52 -4.20
N THR A 154 -20.83 -6.95 -4.61
CA THR A 154 -19.92 -6.23 -3.72
C THR A 154 -20.58 -4.96 -3.17
N SER A 155 -21.30 -4.22 -4.01
CA SER A 155 -22.04 -3.02 -3.58
C SER A 155 -23.19 -3.35 -2.62
N GLN A 156 -23.87 -4.48 -2.79
CA GLN A 156 -24.94 -4.94 -1.87
C GLN A 156 -24.43 -5.35 -0.49
N MET A 157 -23.23 -5.92 -0.39
CA MET A 157 -22.63 -6.22 0.91
C MET A 157 -22.40 -4.95 1.75
N THR A 158 -21.95 -3.89 1.11
CA THR A 158 -21.73 -2.59 1.77
C THR A 158 -23.03 -1.94 2.24
N ILE A 159 -24.13 -2.12 1.52
CA ILE A 159 -25.46 -1.59 1.88
C ILE A 159 -26.09 -2.43 3.01
N ARG A 160 -25.90 -3.74 3.01
CA ARG A 160 -26.50 -4.65 4.00
C ARG A 160 -25.86 -4.56 5.39
N SER A 161 -24.67 -4.02 5.50
CA SER A 161 -24.00 -3.74 6.78
C SER A 161 -24.58 -2.51 7.50
N LYS A 162 -25.41 -1.69 6.84
CA LYS A 162 -26.20 -0.64 7.50
C LYS A 162 -27.57 -1.19 7.87
N PRO A 163 -27.96 -1.20 9.17
CA PRO A 163 -29.32 -1.49 9.56
C PRO A 163 -30.24 -0.47 8.87
N VAL A 164 -31.16 -0.97 8.04
CA VAL A 164 -32.24 -0.15 7.47
C VAL A 164 -33.09 0.34 8.63
N THR A 165 -32.88 1.56 9.06
CA THR A 165 -33.83 2.26 9.92
C THR A 165 -35.08 2.43 9.08
N ARG A 166 -36.08 1.54 9.28
CA ARG A 166 -37.42 1.72 8.74
C ARG A 166 -37.95 3.05 9.30
N ALA A 167 -37.92 4.08 8.46
CA ALA A 167 -38.72 5.25 8.71
C ALA A 167 -40.19 4.77 8.63
N GLY A 168 -40.86 4.71 9.81
CA GLY A 168 -42.27 4.48 9.88
C GLY A 168 -43.02 5.65 9.23
N TYR A 169 -43.93 5.29 8.39
CA TYR A 169 -45.05 6.15 7.99
C TYR A 169 -46.15 5.95 9.03
#